data_1d2308a7831661426f796db557ca9cad
#
_entry.id   1d2308a7831661426f796db557ca9cad
#
_cell.length_a   1.000
_cell.length_b   1.000
_cell.length_c   1.000
_cell.angle_alpha   90.00
_cell.angle_beta   90.00
_cell.angle_gamma   90.00
#
_symmetry.space_group_name_H-M   'P 1'
#
loop_
_entity.id
_entity.type
_entity.pdbx_description
1 polymer ?
#
loop_
_entity_poly.entity_id
_entity_poly.type
_entity_poly.pdbx_seq_one_letter_code
_entity_poly.pdbx_strand_id
1 'polypeptide(L)'
;MQHDALIVGAGGAGLWAAVELAKAGVDAAVLTKLYPTRSHTGAAQGGVCAALGNQEEDHWEWHMFDTIKGGDYLVDQDAAEILAREAIETVIELEHMGLPFNRTPEAVGFQRWVIGHYDKRVSWSDWVAARYQPRNLKLNA
;
A
#
# COMPACT_ATOMS: atom_id res chain seq x y z
N MET A 1 20.48 -11.01 -24.32
CA MET A 1 19.17 -11.40 -23.77
C MET A 1 18.14 -10.60 -24.51
N GLN A 2 17.06 -11.18 -24.91
CA GLN A 2 15.95 -10.53 -25.61
C GLN A 2 14.70 -10.79 -24.78
N HIS A 3 13.95 -9.74 -24.49
CA HIS A 3 12.70 -9.80 -23.74
C HIS A 3 11.65 -8.96 -24.47
N ASP A 4 10.39 -9.29 -24.27
CA ASP A 4 9.26 -8.55 -24.90
C ASP A 4 9.02 -7.19 -24.24
N ALA A 5 9.32 -7.10 -22.94
CA ALA A 5 9.17 -5.87 -22.18
C ALA A 5 10.37 -5.61 -21.26
N LEU A 6 10.72 -4.34 -21.07
CA LEU A 6 11.73 -3.90 -20.12
C LEU A 6 11.12 -2.90 -19.14
N ILE A 7 11.16 -3.25 -17.86
CA ILE A 7 10.75 -2.37 -16.76
C ILE A 7 12.01 -1.75 -16.16
N VAL A 8 12.04 -0.43 -16.04
CA VAL A 8 13.14 0.31 -15.43
C VAL A 8 12.74 0.75 -14.03
N GLY A 9 13.31 0.09 -13.03
CA GLY A 9 13.06 0.32 -11.61
C GLY A 9 12.32 -0.84 -10.96
N ALA A 10 12.82 -1.30 -9.80
CA ALA A 10 12.25 -2.39 -9.00
C ALA A 10 11.69 -1.88 -7.65
N GLY A 11 11.04 -0.73 -7.67
CA GLY A 11 10.16 -0.29 -6.58
C GLY A 11 8.77 -0.92 -6.68
N GLY A 12 7.83 -0.51 -5.84
CA GLY A 12 6.48 -1.08 -5.81
C GLY A 12 5.81 -1.07 -7.18
N ALA A 13 5.81 0.08 -7.87
CA ALA A 13 5.18 0.20 -9.19
C ALA A 13 5.83 -0.72 -10.25
N GLY A 14 7.16 -0.78 -10.28
CA GLY A 14 7.86 -1.63 -11.27
C GLY A 14 7.67 -3.12 -11.00
N LEU A 15 7.66 -3.54 -9.74
CA LEU A 15 7.40 -4.94 -9.38
C LEU A 15 5.94 -5.31 -9.63
N TRP A 16 5.00 -4.40 -9.39
CA TRP A 16 3.59 -4.64 -9.71
C TRP A 16 3.38 -4.80 -11.21
N ALA A 17 3.98 -3.91 -12.02
CA ALA A 17 3.97 -4.04 -13.48
C ALA A 17 4.55 -5.38 -13.95
N ALA A 18 5.62 -5.86 -13.32
CA ALA A 18 6.21 -7.17 -13.63
C ALA A 18 5.24 -8.31 -13.33
N VAL A 19 4.50 -8.23 -12.22
CA VAL A 19 3.47 -9.22 -11.86
C VAL A 19 2.36 -9.25 -12.92
N GLU A 20 1.86 -8.08 -13.33
CA GLU A 20 0.80 -8.00 -14.34
C GLU A 20 1.26 -8.52 -15.71
N LEU A 21 2.48 -8.19 -16.13
CA LEU A 21 3.04 -8.74 -17.36
C LEU A 21 3.21 -10.26 -17.28
N ALA A 22 3.66 -10.78 -16.14
CA ALA A 22 3.79 -12.22 -15.94
C ALA A 22 2.41 -12.93 -15.96
N LYS A 23 1.38 -12.34 -15.34
CA LYS A 23 -0.01 -12.84 -15.45
C LYS A 23 -0.50 -12.88 -16.90
N ALA A 24 -0.09 -11.90 -17.71
CA ALA A 24 -0.41 -11.82 -19.13
C ALA A 24 0.45 -12.75 -20.01
N GLY A 25 1.41 -13.48 -19.44
CA GLY A 25 2.31 -14.36 -20.18
C GLY A 25 3.39 -13.65 -21.00
N VAL A 26 3.67 -12.38 -20.68
CA VAL A 26 4.69 -11.57 -21.37
C VAL A 26 6.06 -11.80 -20.73
N ASP A 27 7.08 -12.08 -21.53
CA ASP A 27 8.47 -12.20 -21.07
C ASP A 27 9.03 -10.81 -20.78
N ALA A 28 9.18 -10.49 -19.49
CA ALA A 28 9.61 -9.18 -19.03
C ALA A 28 10.90 -9.25 -18.21
N ALA A 29 11.78 -8.26 -18.43
CA ALA A 29 12.95 -8.04 -17.60
C ALA A 29 12.78 -6.79 -16.74
N VAL A 30 13.29 -6.84 -15.51
CA VAL A 30 13.33 -5.69 -14.61
C VAL A 30 14.77 -5.24 -14.44
N LEU A 31 15.08 -4.04 -14.88
CA LEU A 31 16.37 -3.39 -14.70
C LEU A 31 16.33 -2.47 -13.49
N THR A 32 17.20 -2.67 -12.54
CA THR A 32 17.25 -1.85 -11.32
C THR A 32 18.67 -1.49 -10.93
N LYS A 33 18.84 -0.29 -10.36
CA LYS A 33 20.12 0.17 -9.82
C LYS A 33 20.47 -0.51 -8.50
N LEU A 34 19.47 -0.76 -7.67
CA LEU A 34 19.62 -1.36 -6.33
C LEU A 34 18.78 -2.63 -6.24
N TYR A 35 19.14 -3.49 -5.31
CA TYR A 35 18.32 -4.65 -4.98
C TYR A 35 16.88 -4.21 -4.60
N PRO A 36 15.82 -4.93 -5.03
CA PRO A 36 14.43 -4.49 -4.85
C PRO A 36 14.05 -4.12 -3.41
N THR A 37 14.54 -4.86 -2.41
CA THR A 37 14.28 -4.57 -0.99
C THR A 37 14.95 -3.29 -0.49
N ARG A 38 15.81 -2.66 -1.29
CA ARG A 38 16.44 -1.37 -1.00
C ARG A 38 15.80 -0.20 -1.74
N SER A 39 14.68 -0.45 -2.40
CA SER A 39 13.84 0.59 -2.99
C SER A 39 13.19 1.46 -1.91
N HIS A 40 12.68 2.64 -2.29
CA HIS A 40 11.89 3.47 -1.37
C HIS A 40 10.67 2.71 -0.82
N THR A 41 10.01 1.90 -1.63
CA THR A 41 8.90 1.05 -1.19
C THR A 41 9.35 0.06 -0.12
N GLY A 42 10.49 -0.61 -0.33
CA GLY A 42 11.04 -1.55 0.65
C GLY A 42 11.58 -0.89 1.92
N ALA A 43 12.03 0.37 1.83
CA ALA A 43 12.52 1.16 2.96
C ALA A 43 11.40 1.92 3.70
N ALA A 44 10.20 2.00 3.12
CA ALA A 44 9.07 2.70 3.71
C ALA A 44 8.63 2.03 5.01
N GLN A 45 8.38 2.84 6.03
CA GLN A 45 7.83 2.39 7.31
C GLN A 45 6.33 2.68 7.42
N GLY A 46 5.75 3.11 6.30
CA GLY A 46 4.34 3.40 6.16
C GLY A 46 3.48 2.15 5.96
N GLY A 47 2.20 2.24 6.31
CA GLY A 47 1.18 1.28 5.91
C GLY A 47 0.61 1.62 4.54
N VAL A 48 -0.36 0.85 4.14
CA VAL A 48 -1.21 1.10 2.97
C VAL A 48 -2.55 1.63 3.48
N CYS A 49 -3.05 2.72 2.91
CA CYS A 49 -4.37 3.25 3.22
C CYS A 49 -5.40 2.69 2.23
N ALA A 50 -6.52 2.18 2.76
CA ALA A 50 -7.66 1.75 1.98
C ALA A 50 -8.95 1.85 2.79
N ALA A 51 -10.01 2.30 2.17
CA ALA A 51 -11.33 2.43 2.80
C ALA A 51 -12.06 1.07 2.77
N LEU A 52 -11.67 0.16 3.67
CA LEU A 52 -12.21 -1.21 3.69
C LEU A 52 -13.57 -1.32 4.40
N GLY A 53 -13.93 -0.37 5.25
CA GLY A 53 -15.18 -0.39 5.99
C GLY A 53 -15.36 -1.58 6.94
N ASN A 54 -14.27 -2.24 7.33
CA ASN A 54 -14.31 -3.51 8.05
C ASN A 54 -14.41 -3.36 9.59
N GLN A 55 -14.21 -2.17 10.12
CA GLN A 55 -14.37 -1.86 11.55
C GLN A 55 -15.41 -0.77 11.79
N GLU A 56 -15.42 0.25 10.95
CA GLU A 56 -16.34 1.37 10.96
C GLU A 56 -16.76 1.64 9.52
N GLU A 57 -17.87 2.37 9.34
CA GLU A 57 -18.26 2.84 8.01
C GLU A 57 -17.14 3.70 7.40
N ASP A 58 -16.74 3.37 6.19
CA ASP A 58 -15.68 4.06 5.47
C ASP A 58 -15.97 4.01 3.97
N HIS A 59 -15.57 5.06 3.26
CA HIS A 59 -15.82 5.21 1.83
C HIS A 59 -14.57 5.72 1.13
N TRP A 60 -14.33 5.23 -0.08
CA TRP A 60 -13.16 5.65 -0.87
C TRP A 60 -13.20 7.16 -1.19
N GLU A 61 -14.38 7.78 -1.28
CA GLU A 61 -14.55 9.21 -1.48
C GLU A 61 -13.98 10.03 -0.31
N TRP A 62 -14.09 9.52 0.90
CA TRP A 62 -13.49 10.15 2.08
C TRP A 62 -11.97 10.04 2.03
N HIS A 63 -11.45 8.88 1.64
CA HIS A 63 -10.01 8.67 1.43
C HIS A 63 -9.47 9.61 0.35
N MET A 64 -10.17 9.73 -0.79
CA MET A 64 -9.83 10.67 -1.86
C MET A 64 -9.80 12.12 -1.34
N PHE A 65 -10.87 12.55 -0.66
CA PHE A 65 -10.96 13.92 -0.12
C PHE A 65 -9.80 14.22 0.83
N ASP A 66 -9.48 13.31 1.73
CA ASP A 66 -8.40 13.50 2.69
C ASP A 66 -7.02 13.50 2.03
N THR A 67 -6.85 12.73 0.98
CA THR A 67 -5.62 12.73 0.15
C THR A 67 -5.44 14.08 -0.54
N ILE A 68 -6.49 14.60 -1.17
CA ILE A 68 -6.48 15.91 -1.85
C ILE A 68 -6.23 17.02 -0.85
N LYS A 69 -6.95 17.01 0.27
CA LYS A 69 -6.81 18.01 1.33
C LYS A 69 -5.43 17.96 1.99
N GLY A 70 -4.90 16.75 2.25
CA GLY A 70 -3.57 16.56 2.81
C GLY A 70 -2.44 17.02 1.90
N GLY A 71 -2.69 17.06 0.60
CA GLY A 71 -1.79 17.63 -0.41
C GLY A 71 -2.04 19.10 -0.69
N ASP A 72 -2.73 19.84 0.20
CA ASP A 72 -3.07 21.27 0.05
C ASP A 72 -3.77 21.60 -1.28
N TYR A 73 -4.55 20.65 -1.81
CA TYR A 73 -5.25 20.72 -3.11
C TYR A 73 -4.31 20.90 -4.32
N LEU A 74 -3.01 20.63 -4.17
CA LEU A 74 -2.01 20.69 -5.25
C LEU A 74 -1.78 19.34 -5.92
N VAL A 75 -2.43 18.29 -5.46
CA VAL A 75 -2.32 16.95 -6.03
C VAL A 75 -3.10 16.82 -7.34
N ASP A 76 -2.69 15.88 -8.17
CA ASP A 76 -3.49 15.40 -9.29
C ASP A 76 -4.73 14.68 -8.72
N GLN A 77 -5.90 15.28 -8.90
CA GLN A 77 -7.14 14.80 -8.28
C GLN A 77 -7.65 13.51 -8.93
N ASP A 78 -7.42 13.34 -10.23
CA ASP A 78 -7.78 12.11 -10.95
C ASP A 78 -6.92 10.94 -10.45
N ALA A 79 -5.63 11.18 -10.24
CA ALA A 79 -4.73 10.18 -9.66
C ALA A 79 -5.11 9.85 -8.20
N ALA A 80 -5.56 10.84 -7.41
CA ALA A 80 -6.04 10.61 -6.05
C ALA A 80 -7.33 9.78 -6.02
N GLU A 81 -8.23 10.00 -6.98
CA GLU A 81 -9.45 9.18 -7.13
C GLU A 81 -9.08 7.73 -7.44
N ILE A 82 -8.26 7.50 -8.47
CA ILE A 82 -7.83 6.16 -8.86
C ILE A 82 -7.18 5.44 -7.68
N LEU A 83 -6.24 6.10 -6.99
CA LEU A 83 -5.56 5.56 -5.82
C LEU A 83 -6.54 5.14 -4.73
N ALA A 84 -7.50 5.99 -4.40
CA ALA A 84 -8.44 5.72 -3.31
C ALA A 84 -9.42 4.57 -3.64
N ARG A 85 -9.87 4.50 -4.88
CA ARG A 85 -10.78 3.44 -5.37
C ARG A 85 -10.08 2.09 -5.46
N GLU A 86 -8.89 2.06 -6.06
CA GLU A 86 -8.17 0.82 -6.31
C GLU A 86 -7.44 0.29 -5.08
N ALA A 87 -7.19 1.13 -4.07
CA ALA A 87 -6.52 0.72 -2.83
C ALA A 87 -7.22 -0.45 -2.13
N ILE A 88 -8.55 -0.52 -2.21
CA ILE A 88 -9.36 -1.58 -1.57
C ILE A 88 -8.98 -2.95 -2.14
N GLU A 89 -9.05 -3.08 -3.46
CA GLU A 89 -8.72 -4.33 -4.15
C GLU A 89 -7.23 -4.66 -4.04
N THR A 90 -6.37 -3.64 -4.17
CA THR A 90 -4.91 -3.79 -4.03
C THR A 90 -4.51 -4.37 -2.69
N VAL A 91 -5.13 -3.96 -1.59
CA VAL A 91 -4.83 -4.51 -0.25
C VAL A 91 -5.21 -5.98 -0.16
N ILE A 92 -6.37 -6.35 -0.69
CA ILE A 92 -6.85 -7.74 -0.72
C ILE A 92 -5.90 -8.60 -1.57
N GLU A 93 -5.48 -8.08 -2.71
CA GLU A 93 -4.55 -8.79 -3.60
C GLU A 93 -3.17 -8.98 -2.95
N LEU A 94 -2.64 -7.96 -2.27
CA LEU A 94 -1.40 -8.06 -1.51
C LEU A 94 -1.49 -9.12 -0.41
N GLU A 95 -2.62 -9.22 0.26
CA GLU A 95 -2.84 -10.29 1.24
C GLU A 95 -2.81 -11.67 0.58
N HIS A 96 -3.49 -11.84 -0.53
CA HIS A 96 -3.48 -13.10 -1.28
C HIS A 96 -2.09 -13.47 -1.79
N MET A 97 -1.23 -12.48 -2.04
CA MET A 97 0.19 -12.69 -2.36
C MET A 97 1.03 -13.06 -1.13
N GLY A 98 0.46 -13.06 0.07
CA GLY A 98 1.12 -13.47 1.30
C GLY A 98 1.66 -12.33 2.16
N LEU A 99 1.26 -11.07 1.91
CA LEU A 99 1.63 -9.96 2.79
C LEU A 99 0.93 -10.13 4.16
N PRO A 100 1.70 -10.29 5.26
CA PRO A 100 1.13 -10.62 6.56
C PRO A 100 0.60 -9.35 7.26
N PHE A 101 -0.57 -8.90 6.87
CA PHE A 101 -1.24 -7.81 7.57
C PHE A 101 -1.66 -8.22 8.99
N ASN A 102 -1.59 -7.28 9.92
CA ASN A 102 -2.16 -7.48 11.25
C ASN A 102 -3.69 -7.58 11.16
N ARG A 103 -4.26 -8.41 12.02
CA ARG A 103 -5.70 -8.63 12.10
C ARG A 103 -6.28 -8.01 13.37
N THR A 104 -7.59 -7.74 13.34
CA THR A 104 -8.33 -7.44 14.56
C THR A 104 -8.29 -8.62 15.52
N PRO A 105 -8.53 -8.42 16.84
CA PRO A 105 -8.57 -9.52 17.81
C PRO A 105 -9.58 -10.63 17.42
N GLU A 106 -10.65 -10.27 16.74
CA GLU A 106 -11.70 -11.17 16.27
C GLU A 106 -11.32 -11.92 14.98
N ALA A 107 -10.16 -11.61 14.41
CA ALA A 107 -9.68 -12.12 13.13
C ALA A 107 -10.64 -11.93 11.93
N VAL A 108 -11.61 -11.04 12.08
CA VAL A 108 -12.68 -10.80 11.08
C VAL A 108 -12.29 -9.74 10.07
N GLY A 109 -11.34 -8.85 10.44
CA GLY A 109 -10.89 -7.75 9.59
C GLY A 109 -9.43 -7.45 9.75
N PHE A 110 -8.94 -6.55 8.93
CA PHE A 110 -7.58 -6.04 9.03
C PHE A 110 -7.45 -5.08 10.22
N GLN A 111 -6.30 -5.08 10.87
CA GLN A 111 -6.08 -4.16 11.96
C GLN A 111 -5.96 -2.74 11.43
N ARG A 112 -6.75 -1.83 11.98
CA ARG A 112 -6.89 -0.41 11.63
C ARG A 112 -5.57 0.33 11.33
N TRP A 113 -4.51 -0.03 12.02
CA TRP A 113 -3.23 0.67 11.96
C TRP A 113 -2.33 0.29 10.77
N VAL A 114 -2.62 -0.82 10.12
CA VAL A 114 -1.79 -1.34 9.02
C VAL A 114 -2.45 -1.06 7.68
N ILE A 115 -3.77 -1.04 7.66
CA ILE A 115 -4.53 -0.77 6.46
C ILE A 115 -5.37 0.46 6.76
N GLY A 116 -4.96 1.55 6.16
CA GLY A 116 -5.44 2.88 6.44
C GLY A 116 -6.94 2.99 6.59
N HIS A 117 -7.34 2.98 7.80
CA HIS A 117 -8.53 3.65 8.19
C HIS A 117 -8.13 5.08 8.50
N TYR A 118 -8.58 6.02 7.72
CA TYR A 118 -8.42 7.43 8.03
C TYR A 118 -9.44 7.81 9.10
N ASP A 119 -9.04 7.71 10.37
CA ASP A 119 -9.81 8.27 11.45
C ASP A 119 -9.36 9.70 11.69
N LYS A 120 -10.24 10.64 11.36
CA LYS A 120 -10.06 12.07 11.62
C LYS A 120 -9.79 12.41 13.10
N ARG A 121 -10.04 11.44 14.02
CA ARG A 121 -9.87 11.60 15.46
C ARG A 121 -8.48 11.19 15.96
N VAL A 122 -7.66 10.57 15.11
CA VAL A 122 -6.31 10.13 15.50
C VAL A 122 -5.30 11.16 15.05
N SER A 123 -4.58 11.75 15.99
CA SER A 123 -3.54 12.71 15.68
C SER A 123 -2.35 12.02 15.00
N TRP A 124 -1.59 12.76 14.21
CA TRP A 124 -0.34 12.25 13.61
C TRP A 124 0.62 11.68 14.65
N SER A 125 0.70 12.29 15.84
CA SER A 125 1.52 11.84 16.96
C SER A 125 1.06 10.47 17.50
N ASP A 126 -0.24 10.24 17.60
CA ASP A 126 -0.79 8.96 18.05
C ASP A 126 -0.56 7.88 17.00
N TRP A 127 -0.68 8.24 15.74
CA TRP A 127 -0.40 7.37 14.62
C TRP A 127 1.08 6.94 14.57
N VAL A 128 2.02 7.87 14.79
CA VAL A 128 3.46 7.56 14.90
C VAL A 128 3.74 6.72 16.14
N ALA A 129 3.17 7.05 17.30
CA ALA A 129 3.37 6.32 18.54
C ALA A 129 2.88 4.87 18.45
N ALA A 130 1.73 4.62 17.80
CA ALA A 130 1.21 3.27 17.58
C ALA A 130 2.13 2.41 16.70
N ARG A 131 2.86 3.02 15.77
CA ARG A 131 3.78 2.36 14.86
C ARG A 131 5.10 1.96 15.48
N TYR A 132 5.60 2.75 16.41
CA TYR A 132 6.86 2.50 17.11
C TYR A 132 6.72 1.60 18.35
N GLN A 133 5.58 0.96 18.54
CA GLN A 133 5.44 -0.05 19.58
C GLN A 133 6.36 -1.23 19.26
N PRO A 134 7.27 -1.63 20.18
CA PRO A 134 8.28 -2.68 19.94
C PRO A 134 7.70 -4.05 19.56
N ARG A 135 6.40 -4.26 19.77
CA ARG A 135 5.71 -5.51 19.42
C ARG A 135 5.47 -5.69 17.92
N ASN A 136 5.57 -4.61 17.13
CA ASN A 136 5.35 -4.66 15.68
C ASN A 136 6.64 -4.89 14.89
N LEU A 137 7.78 -5.01 15.55
CA LEU A 137 9.12 -5.19 14.96
C LEU A 137 9.62 -6.63 14.99
N LYS A 138 8.75 -7.61 15.06
CA LYS A 138 9.13 -8.98 14.69
C LYS A 138 8.90 -9.21 13.21
N LEU A 139 9.62 -8.49 12.38
CA LEU A 139 10.03 -8.99 11.09
C LEU A 139 11.13 -10.02 11.39
N ASN A 140 10.75 -11.27 11.41
CA ASN A 140 11.72 -12.36 11.45
C ASN A 140 12.59 -12.26 10.19
N ALA A 141 13.89 -12.12 10.43
CA ALA A 141 14.92 -12.32 9.44
C ALA A 141 14.89 -13.76 8.91
#